data_d11a85dd5ca37526e5ccfb44fb4a9e34
#
_entry.id   d11a85dd5ca37526e5ccfb44fb4a9e34
#
_cell.length_a   1.000
_cell.length_b   1.000
_cell.length_c   1.000
_cell.angle_alpha   90.00
_cell.angle_beta   90.00
_cell.angle_gamma   90.00
#
_symmetry.space_group_name_H-M   'P 1'
#
loop_
_entity.id
_entity.type
_entity.pdbx_description
1 polymer ?
#
loop_
_entity_poly.entity_id
_entity_poly.type
_entity_poly.pdbx_seq_one_letter_code
_entity_poly.pdbx_strand_id
1 'polypeptide(L)'
;MHTRQTTVTDSADLVPDIERRRFLTSLIIATAGALVTRTAAADTQDASSATATDWQGVLTTMFPHDSIEPSLYMVPAGALAAASEKDPGARRLLDDGWRLLQQATGGDWHGATNEARTRAISSIVGTPVFALLRQTTVFTFYGNPKVWEAFGYEGDAWSFGGYVGKGLNTIDWLPDPPPAQGT
;
A
#
# COMPACT_ATOMS: atom_id res chain seq x y z
N MET A 1 25.21 -6.62 59.21
CA MET A 1 24.79 -7.31 57.97
C MET A 1 23.52 -6.68 57.49
N HIS A 2 23.61 -5.74 56.54
CA HIS A 2 22.49 -5.00 55.96
C HIS A 2 22.25 -5.51 54.54
N THR A 3 21.19 -6.28 54.35
CA THR A 3 20.78 -6.76 53.04
C THR A 3 19.92 -5.65 52.37
N ARG A 4 20.44 -5.02 51.33
CA ARG A 4 19.68 -4.13 50.45
C ARG A 4 18.85 -4.95 49.48
N GLN A 5 17.55 -4.90 49.62
CA GLN A 5 16.64 -5.33 48.57
C GLN A 5 16.55 -4.23 47.50
N THR A 6 16.98 -4.56 46.28
CA THR A 6 16.77 -3.75 45.10
C THR A 6 15.41 -4.12 44.50
N THR A 7 14.44 -3.26 44.65
CA THR A 7 13.16 -3.35 43.94
C THR A 7 13.41 -2.94 42.49
N VAL A 8 13.30 -3.90 41.58
CA VAL A 8 13.20 -3.66 40.14
C VAL A 8 11.79 -3.15 39.86
N THR A 9 11.69 -1.88 39.52
CA THR A 9 10.45 -1.29 39.04
C THR A 9 10.27 -1.70 37.57
N ASP A 10 9.38 -2.60 37.34
CA ASP A 10 8.88 -3.00 36.02
C ASP A 10 7.99 -1.85 35.51
N SER A 11 8.55 -1.01 34.65
CA SER A 11 7.79 -0.01 33.90
C SER A 11 7.72 -0.45 32.45
N ALA A 12 6.95 -1.49 32.21
CA ALA A 12 6.43 -1.78 30.88
C ALA A 12 5.26 -0.82 30.61
N ASP A 13 5.58 0.44 30.27
CA ASP A 13 4.61 1.36 29.68
C ASP A 13 4.29 0.87 28.26
N LEU A 14 3.24 0.05 28.20
CA LEU A 14 2.50 -0.26 26.98
C LEU A 14 1.90 1.03 26.44
N VAL A 15 2.59 1.68 25.49
CA VAL A 15 2.02 2.77 24.72
C VAL A 15 0.82 2.18 23.95
N PRO A 16 -0.41 2.69 24.19
CA PRO A 16 -1.61 2.08 23.63
C PRO A 16 -1.57 2.16 22.09
N ASP A 17 -1.95 1.07 21.46
CA ASP A 17 -2.06 0.86 19.99
C ASP A 17 -2.91 1.95 19.27
N ILE A 18 -3.71 2.68 20.03
CA ILE A 18 -4.56 3.79 19.57
C ILE A 18 -3.74 5.01 19.09
N GLU A 19 -2.59 5.30 19.72
CA GLU A 19 -1.73 6.43 19.33
C GLU A 19 -0.99 6.15 18.01
N ARG A 20 -0.59 4.91 17.76
CA ARG A 20 0.02 4.52 16.48
C ARG A 20 -0.95 4.65 15.30
N ARG A 21 -2.22 4.28 15.50
CA ARG A 21 -3.27 4.43 14.48
C ARG A 21 -3.58 5.90 14.18
N ARG A 22 -3.56 6.77 15.19
CA ARG A 22 -3.75 8.23 15.00
C ARG A 22 -2.57 8.90 14.31
N PHE A 23 -1.35 8.45 14.57
CA PHE A 23 -0.16 8.99 13.92
C PHE A 23 -0.12 8.67 12.41
N LEU A 24 -0.54 7.48 12.01
CA LEU A 24 -0.61 7.06 10.61
C LEU A 24 -1.72 7.79 9.83
N THR A 25 -2.85 8.10 10.47
CA THR A 25 -3.93 8.89 9.84
C THR A 25 -3.60 10.37 9.71
N SER A 26 -2.76 10.93 10.59
CA SER A 26 -2.38 12.36 10.56
C SER A 26 -1.24 12.66 9.59
N LEU A 27 -0.41 11.70 9.20
CA LEU A 27 0.74 11.93 8.33
C LEU A 27 0.36 12.09 6.85
N ILE A 28 -0.86 11.72 6.46
CA ILE A 28 -1.35 11.83 5.07
C ILE A 28 -1.70 13.29 4.68
N ILE A 29 -1.88 14.20 5.64
CA ILE A 29 -2.42 15.54 5.40
C ILE A 29 -1.35 16.65 5.30
N ALA A 30 -0.10 16.41 5.71
CA ALA A 30 0.86 17.49 5.97
C ALA A 30 1.77 17.92 4.79
N THR A 31 1.69 17.32 3.60
CA THR A 31 2.61 17.64 2.48
C THR A 31 1.97 18.23 1.22
N ALA A 32 0.69 18.62 1.23
CA ALA A 32 0.00 19.19 0.06
C ALA A 32 -0.09 20.73 0.08
N GLY A 33 0.80 21.41 0.77
CA GLY A 33 0.82 22.88 0.87
C GLY A 33 1.82 23.55 -0.07
N ALA A 34 1.85 23.26 -1.37
CA ALA A 34 2.53 24.08 -2.36
C ALA A 34 1.50 24.74 -3.27
N LEU A 35 1.30 26.03 -3.04
CA LEU A 35 0.45 26.94 -3.78
C LEU A 35 0.88 27.02 -5.24
N VAL A 36 0.18 26.36 -6.13
CA VAL A 36 0.24 26.63 -7.57
C VAL A 36 -1.06 27.30 -7.95
N THR A 37 -1.06 28.64 -8.00
CA THR A 37 -2.09 29.43 -8.66
C THR A 37 -1.97 29.21 -10.15
N ARG A 38 -2.72 28.27 -10.69
CA ARG A 38 -2.91 28.13 -12.14
C ARG A 38 -4.33 28.57 -12.45
N THR A 39 -4.44 29.70 -13.12
CA THR A 39 -5.70 30.13 -13.76
C THR A 39 -6.05 29.10 -14.82
N ALA A 40 -6.98 28.20 -14.51
CA ALA A 40 -7.54 27.26 -15.46
C ALA A 40 -8.81 27.87 -16.03
N ALA A 41 -8.80 28.10 -17.33
CA ALA A 41 -10.01 28.22 -18.13
C ALA A 41 -10.80 26.92 -17.96
N ALA A 42 -12.08 27.08 -17.66
CA ALA A 42 -13.01 25.96 -17.45
C ALA A 42 -13.31 25.29 -18.80
N ASP A 43 -12.69 24.16 -19.05
CA ASP A 43 -13.29 23.11 -19.86
C ASP A 43 -14.01 22.18 -18.90
N THR A 44 -15.31 22.43 -18.75
CA THR A 44 -16.26 21.55 -18.06
C THR A 44 -16.49 20.31 -18.94
N GLN A 45 -15.51 19.44 -19.05
CA GLN A 45 -15.78 18.04 -19.34
C GLN A 45 -16.13 17.40 -18.00
N ASP A 46 -17.36 16.95 -17.92
CA ASP A 46 -17.95 16.20 -16.80
C ASP A 46 -17.18 14.87 -16.68
N ALA A 47 -15.95 14.96 -16.15
CA ALA A 47 -15.11 13.79 -15.91
C ALA A 47 -15.74 13.07 -14.73
N SER A 48 -16.51 12.04 -15.03
CA SER A 48 -17.05 11.12 -14.04
C SER A 48 -15.92 10.71 -13.09
N SER A 49 -16.14 10.93 -11.80
CA SER A 49 -15.20 10.47 -10.76
C SER A 49 -15.00 8.97 -10.87
N ALA A 50 -13.75 8.51 -10.70
CA ALA A 50 -13.44 7.09 -10.78
C ALA A 50 -14.16 6.29 -9.70
N THR A 51 -14.72 5.17 -10.10
CA THR A 51 -15.37 4.21 -9.21
C THR A 51 -14.33 3.28 -8.54
N ALA A 52 -14.76 2.53 -7.54
CA ALA A 52 -13.90 1.49 -6.95
C ALA A 52 -13.46 0.44 -7.98
N THR A 53 -14.30 0.12 -8.97
CA THR A 53 -13.95 -0.81 -10.06
C THR A 53 -12.86 -0.24 -10.96
N ASP A 54 -12.89 1.07 -11.24
CA ASP A 54 -11.84 1.74 -12.01
C ASP A 54 -10.50 1.66 -11.26
N TRP A 55 -10.50 1.97 -9.98
CA TRP A 55 -9.30 1.86 -9.14
C TRP A 55 -8.82 0.42 -9.01
N GLN A 56 -9.72 -0.57 -8.92
CA GLN A 56 -9.32 -1.98 -8.96
C GLN A 56 -8.48 -2.28 -10.20
N GLY A 57 -8.94 -1.85 -11.39
CA GLY A 57 -8.21 -2.05 -12.64
C GLY A 57 -6.83 -1.37 -12.66
N VAL A 58 -6.74 -0.15 -12.10
CA VAL A 58 -5.46 0.57 -11.96
C VAL A 58 -4.52 -0.19 -11.04
N LEU A 59 -5.00 -0.60 -9.86
CA LEU A 59 -4.18 -1.28 -8.86
C LEU A 59 -3.71 -2.67 -9.30
N THR A 60 -4.56 -3.41 -10.02
CA THR A 60 -4.15 -4.69 -10.62
C THR A 60 -3.05 -4.50 -11.68
N THR A 61 -3.09 -3.39 -12.43
CA THR A 61 -2.02 -3.07 -13.39
C THR A 61 -0.73 -2.61 -12.69
N MET A 62 -0.85 -1.86 -11.56
CA MET A 62 0.32 -1.40 -10.79
C MET A 62 1.03 -2.53 -10.05
N PHE A 63 0.28 -3.52 -9.58
CA PHE A 63 0.76 -4.62 -8.74
C PHE A 63 0.23 -5.95 -9.29
N PRO A 64 0.72 -6.39 -10.47
CA PRO A 64 0.25 -7.63 -11.08
C PRO A 64 0.71 -8.85 -10.28
N HIS A 65 -0.23 -9.71 -9.93
CA HIS A 65 0.04 -10.99 -9.26
C HIS A 65 -0.84 -12.09 -9.86
N ASP A 66 -0.22 -13.06 -10.49
CA ASP A 66 -0.94 -14.16 -11.18
C ASP A 66 -1.62 -15.11 -10.17
N SER A 67 -1.10 -15.23 -8.95
CA SER A 67 -1.61 -16.11 -7.90
C SER A 67 -2.66 -15.48 -6.99
N ILE A 68 -2.96 -14.18 -7.16
CA ILE A 68 -3.88 -13.45 -6.29
C ILE A 68 -5.25 -13.31 -6.96
N GLU A 69 -6.29 -13.67 -6.21
CA GLU A 69 -7.67 -13.44 -6.61
C GLU A 69 -7.92 -11.95 -6.92
N PRO A 70 -8.38 -11.58 -8.14
CA PRO A 70 -8.59 -10.17 -8.50
C PRO A 70 -9.53 -9.41 -7.57
N SER A 71 -10.48 -10.12 -6.93
CA SER A 71 -11.41 -9.55 -5.95
C SER A 71 -10.71 -8.92 -4.73
N LEU A 72 -9.50 -9.37 -4.37
CA LEU A 72 -8.74 -8.81 -3.24
C LEU A 72 -8.27 -7.38 -3.49
N TYR A 73 -8.12 -6.97 -4.76
CA TYR A 73 -7.82 -5.58 -5.10
C TYR A 73 -8.98 -4.60 -4.83
N MET A 74 -10.21 -5.12 -4.61
CA MET A 74 -11.31 -4.28 -4.16
C MET A 74 -11.12 -3.71 -2.77
N VAL A 75 -10.26 -4.31 -1.92
CA VAL A 75 -9.97 -3.79 -0.59
C VAL A 75 -9.26 -2.43 -0.67
N PRO A 76 -8.09 -2.29 -1.34
CA PRO A 76 -7.47 -0.97 -1.53
C PRO A 76 -8.33 -0.03 -2.40
N ALA A 77 -9.01 -0.52 -3.42
CA ALA A 77 -9.90 0.30 -4.26
C ALA A 77 -11.05 0.91 -3.45
N GLY A 78 -11.69 0.14 -2.59
CA GLY A 78 -12.71 0.63 -1.66
C GLY A 78 -12.15 1.63 -0.63
N ALA A 79 -10.92 1.43 -0.16
CA ALA A 79 -10.26 2.38 0.73
C ALA A 79 -10.00 3.74 0.04
N LEU A 80 -9.63 3.75 -1.25
CA LEU A 80 -9.49 4.98 -2.05
C LEU A 80 -10.84 5.69 -2.23
N ALA A 81 -11.88 4.94 -2.57
CA ALA A 81 -13.24 5.48 -2.69
C ALA A 81 -13.71 6.12 -1.37
N ALA A 82 -13.53 5.41 -0.25
CA ALA A 82 -13.87 5.93 1.07
C ALA A 82 -13.03 7.15 1.48
N ALA A 83 -11.76 7.23 1.07
CA ALA A 83 -10.92 8.41 1.28
C ALA A 83 -11.46 9.62 0.50
N SER A 84 -11.89 9.43 -0.76
CA SER A 84 -12.47 10.50 -1.58
C SER A 84 -13.80 11.04 -1.03
N GLU A 85 -14.58 10.20 -0.35
CA GLU A 85 -15.83 10.63 0.30
C GLU A 85 -15.59 11.47 1.55
N LYS A 86 -14.53 11.16 2.31
CA LYS A 86 -14.23 11.77 3.60
C LYS A 86 -13.37 13.02 3.51
N ASP A 87 -12.51 13.11 2.50
CA ASP A 87 -11.54 14.18 2.33
C ASP A 87 -11.64 14.80 0.93
N PRO A 88 -12.10 16.06 0.83
CA PRO A 88 -12.14 16.80 -0.45
C PRO A 88 -10.76 16.95 -1.11
N GLY A 89 -9.66 16.92 -0.35
CA GLY A 89 -8.31 16.96 -0.90
C GLY A 89 -7.96 15.64 -1.60
N ALA A 90 -8.25 14.52 -0.94
CA ALA A 90 -8.07 13.18 -1.53
C ALA A 90 -8.95 13.00 -2.78
N ARG A 91 -10.20 13.48 -2.73
CA ARG A 91 -11.10 13.47 -3.90
C ARG A 91 -10.48 14.16 -5.10
N ARG A 92 -10.07 15.42 -4.96
CA ARG A 92 -9.46 16.18 -6.06
C ARG A 92 -8.22 15.48 -6.61
N LEU A 93 -7.39 14.97 -5.72
CA LEU A 93 -6.18 14.26 -6.09
C LEU A 93 -6.48 13.00 -6.90
N LEU A 94 -7.48 12.22 -6.51
CA LEU A 94 -7.92 11.02 -7.21
C LEU A 94 -8.59 11.36 -8.54
N ASP A 95 -9.46 12.38 -8.58
CA ASP A 95 -10.13 12.85 -9.81
C ASP A 95 -9.09 13.35 -10.83
N ASP A 96 -8.10 14.13 -10.40
CA ASP A 96 -7.01 14.60 -11.25
C ASP A 96 -6.15 13.42 -11.76
N GLY A 97 -5.83 12.47 -10.89
CA GLY A 97 -5.10 11.26 -11.26
C GLY A 97 -5.84 10.41 -12.27
N TRP A 98 -7.13 10.20 -12.05
CA TRP A 98 -7.97 9.45 -12.99
C TRP A 98 -8.03 10.12 -14.36
N ARG A 99 -8.20 11.44 -14.41
CA ARG A 99 -8.19 12.21 -15.66
C ARG A 99 -6.87 12.04 -16.41
N LEU A 100 -5.72 12.06 -15.70
CA LEU A 100 -4.41 11.82 -16.33
C LEU A 100 -4.31 10.41 -16.92
N LEU A 101 -4.77 9.38 -16.21
CA LEU A 101 -4.79 8.00 -16.69
C LEU A 101 -5.69 7.84 -17.91
N GLN A 102 -6.89 8.42 -17.88
CA GLN A 102 -7.80 8.43 -19.02
C GLN A 102 -7.19 9.11 -20.25
N GLN A 103 -6.60 10.28 -20.09
CA GLN A 103 -5.93 10.99 -21.19
C GLN A 103 -4.79 10.16 -21.79
N ALA A 104 -3.99 9.50 -20.97
CA ALA A 104 -2.86 8.69 -21.40
C ALA A 104 -3.30 7.40 -22.12
N THR A 105 -4.54 6.94 -21.91
CA THR A 105 -5.15 5.78 -22.59
C THR A 105 -6.12 6.15 -23.71
N GLY A 106 -6.18 7.42 -24.12
CA GLY A 106 -7.07 7.87 -25.18
C GLY A 106 -8.53 7.98 -24.77
N GLY A 107 -8.82 8.10 -23.47
CA GLY A 107 -10.17 8.25 -22.93
C GLY A 107 -10.86 6.94 -22.54
N ASP A 108 -10.23 5.81 -22.78
CA ASP A 108 -10.79 4.49 -22.45
C ASP A 108 -9.76 3.61 -21.72
N TRP A 109 -9.73 3.71 -20.40
CA TRP A 109 -8.89 2.87 -19.56
C TRP A 109 -9.20 1.38 -19.71
N HIS A 110 -10.46 1.03 -19.78
CA HIS A 110 -10.89 -0.37 -19.79
C HIS A 110 -10.66 -1.08 -21.13
N GLY A 111 -10.78 -0.35 -22.23
CA GLY A 111 -10.48 -0.87 -23.56
C GLY A 111 -8.99 -0.79 -23.94
N ALA A 112 -8.17 -0.11 -23.14
CA ALA A 112 -6.75 0.02 -23.41
C ALA A 112 -5.99 -1.29 -23.24
N THR A 113 -4.91 -1.48 -24.01
CA THR A 113 -4.01 -2.64 -23.84
C THR A 113 -3.21 -2.55 -22.54
N ASN A 114 -2.68 -3.67 -22.07
CA ASN A 114 -1.86 -3.71 -20.85
C ASN A 114 -0.63 -2.80 -20.97
N GLU A 115 0.00 -2.73 -22.14
CA GLU A 115 1.13 -1.86 -22.43
C GLU A 115 0.74 -0.37 -22.36
N ALA A 116 -0.45 -0.01 -22.85
CA ALA A 116 -0.97 1.34 -22.78
C ALA A 116 -1.27 1.74 -21.32
N ARG A 117 -1.90 0.86 -20.55
CA ARG A 117 -2.15 1.07 -19.12
C ARG A 117 -0.85 1.21 -18.33
N THR A 118 0.14 0.36 -18.58
CA THR A 118 1.46 0.43 -17.91
C THR A 118 2.17 1.75 -18.24
N ARG A 119 2.12 2.21 -19.50
CA ARG A 119 2.66 3.53 -19.87
C ARG A 119 1.92 4.66 -19.18
N ALA A 120 0.59 4.59 -19.09
CA ALA A 120 -0.22 5.58 -18.38
C ALA A 120 0.15 5.65 -16.89
N ILE A 121 0.31 4.51 -16.22
CA ILE A 121 0.78 4.47 -14.83
C ILE A 121 2.19 5.04 -14.71
N SER A 122 3.09 4.71 -15.64
CA SER A 122 4.45 5.24 -15.63
C SER A 122 4.49 6.78 -15.75
N SER A 123 3.50 7.38 -16.43
CA SER A 123 3.42 8.84 -16.58
C SER A 123 3.04 9.58 -15.29
N ILE A 124 2.42 8.89 -14.33
CA ILE A 124 2.06 9.48 -13.03
C ILE A 124 3.06 9.15 -11.92
N VAL A 125 4.12 8.39 -12.21
CA VAL A 125 5.17 8.07 -11.22
C VAL A 125 5.79 9.37 -10.68
N GLY A 126 6.01 9.43 -9.37
CA GLY A 126 6.52 10.61 -8.69
C GLY A 126 5.47 11.67 -8.36
N THR A 127 4.23 11.51 -8.79
CA THR A 127 3.13 12.42 -8.43
C THR A 127 2.51 12.06 -7.07
N PRO A 128 1.83 13.01 -6.41
CA PRO A 128 1.10 12.72 -5.16
C PRO A 128 0.02 11.65 -5.30
N VAL A 129 -0.67 11.55 -6.45
CA VAL A 129 -1.67 10.50 -6.66
C VAL A 129 -1.01 9.12 -6.71
N PHE A 130 0.13 8.97 -7.39
CA PHE A 130 0.86 7.70 -7.39
C PHE A 130 1.30 7.30 -5.98
N ALA A 131 1.78 8.25 -5.19
CA ALA A 131 2.14 8.01 -3.79
C ALA A 131 0.93 7.53 -2.96
N LEU A 132 -0.24 8.15 -3.13
CA LEU A 132 -1.49 7.75 -2.46
C LEU A 132 -1.91 6.33 -2.87
N LEU A 133 -1.94 6.02 -4.17
CA LEU A 133 -2.29 4.69 -4.68
C LEU A 133 -1.35 3.62 -4.12
N ARG A 134 -0.04 3.86 -4.20
CA ARG A 134 0.98 2.94 -3.67
C ARG A 134 0.83 2.73 -2.17
N GLN A 135 0.72 3.81 -1.40
CA GLN A 135 0.63 3.72 0.06
C GLN A 135 -0.62 2.98 0.49
N THR A 136 -1.78 3.33 -0.07
CA THR A 136 -3.05 2.63 0.23
C THR A 136 -2.93 1.15 -0.06
N THR A 137 -2.37 0.76 -1.22
CA THR A 137 -2.19 -0.64 -1.57
C THR A 137 -1.24 -1.36 -0.62
N VAL A 138 -0.09 -0.76 -0.29
CA VAL A 138 0.87 -1.38 0.65
C VAL A 138 0.20 -1.69 1.99
N PHE A 139 -0.57 -0.78 2.55
CA PHE A 139 -1.17 -0.99 3.87
C PHE A 139 -2.42 -1.87 3.84
N THR A 140 -3.24 -1.80 2.82
CA THR A 140 -4.55 -2.49 2.82
C THR A 140 -4.53 -3.82 2.06
N PHE A 141 -3.76 -3.92 0.98
CA PHE A 141 -3.63 -5.14 0.20
C PHE A 141 -2.59 -6.08 0.82
N TYR A 142 -1.32 -5.63 0.94
CA TYR A 142 -0.28 -6.45 1.53
C TYR A 142 -0.39 -6.60 3.06
N GLY A 143 -1.24 -5.82 3.72
CA GLY A 143 -1.65 -6.04 5.11
C GLY A 143 -2.81 -7.03 5.28
N ASN A 144 -3.35 -7.59 4.19
CA ASN A 144 -4.49 -8.49 4.23
C ASN A 144 -4.03 -9.95 4.43
N PRO A 145 -4.53 -10.65 5.48
CA PRO A 145 -4.17 -12.06 5.71
C PRO A 145 -4.45 -13.00 4.53
N LYS A 146 -5.49 -12.77 3.73
CA LYS A 146 -5.76 -13.57 2.52
C LYS A 146 -4.68 -13.40 1.44
N VAL A 147 -4.06 -12.23 1.36
CA VAL A 147 -2.91 -11.99 0.48
C VAL A 147 -1.68 -12.70 1.04
N TRP A 148 -1.50 -12.71 2.36
CA TRP A 148 -0.42 -13.46 3.02
C TRP A 148 -0.51 -14.95 2.73
N GLU A 149 -1.70 -15.55 2.85
CA GLU A 149 -1.97 -16.96 2.51
C GLU A 149 -1.54 -17.28 1.07
N ALA A 150 -1.88 -16.40 0.11
CA ALA A 150 -1.53 -16.61 -1.29
C ALA A 150 -0.01 -16.56 -1.55
N PHE A 151 0.75 -15.84 -0.73
CA PHE A 151 2.22 -15.78 -0.79
C PHE A 151 2.92 -16.79 0.13
N GLY A 152 2.17 -17.59 0.89
CA GLY A 152 2.73 -18.49 1.88
C GLY A 152 3.34 -17.77 3.09
N TYR A 153 2.94 -16.51 3.34
CA TYR A 153 3.39 -15.77 4.51
C TYR A 153 2.48 -16.03 5.71
N GLU A 154 3.02 -16.60 6.78
CA GLU A 154 2.28 -17.00 7.97
C GLU A 154 1.93 -15.84 8.92
N GLY A 155 2.28 -14.62 8.60
CA GLY A 155 2.11 -13.46 9.46
C GLY A 155 3.36 -13.12 10.27
N ASP A 156 3.20 -12.24 11.28
CA ASP A 156 4.31 -11.85 12.14
C ASP A 156 4.78 -13.02 13.02
N ALA A 157 6.10 -13.20 13.15
CA ALA A 157 6.66 -14.25 13.95
C ALA A 157 6.56 -13.99 15.47
N TRP A 158 6.25 -12.74 15.85
CA TRP A 158 6.15 -12.35 17.27
C TRP A 158 5.02 -13.08 17.98
N SER A 159 3.85 -13.19 17.33
CA SER A 159 2.66 -13.89 17.86
C SER A 159 2.91 -15.38 18.12
N PHE A 160 3.97 -15.95 17.52
CA PHE A 160 4.34 -17.37 17.61
C PHE A 160 5.67 -17.59 18.35
N GLY A 161 6.12 -16.65 19.17
CA GLY A 161 7.37 -16.80 19.95
C GLY A 161 8.63 -16.37 19.21
N GLY A 162 8.53 -15.63 18.13
CA GLY A 162 9.66 -15.13 17.34
C GLY A 162 10.16 -16.12 16.30
N TYR A 163 11.36 -15.86 15.79
CA TYR A 163 11.98 -16.69 14.73
C TYR A 163 12.72 -17.93 15.27
N VAL A 164 12.75 -18.12 16.59
CA VAL A 164 13.42 -19.29 17.18
C VAL A 164 12.66 -20.55 16.78
N GLY A 165 13.30 -21.40 15.99
CA GLY A 165 12.69 -22.63 15.49
C GLY A 165 11.87 -22.50 14.20
N LYS A 166 11.71 -21.28 13.64
CA LYS A 166 11.08 -21.06 12.33
C LYS A 166 12.13 -20.86 11.24
N GLY A 167 11.92 -21.50 10.10
CA GLY A 167 12.74 -21.28 8.91
C GLY A 167 14.11 -21.97 8.92
N LEU A 168 14.44 -22.73 9.97
CA LEU A 168 15.76 -23.36 10.13
C LEU A 168 15.99 -24.59 9.24
N ASN A 169 15.08 -25.02 8.41
CA ASN A 169 15.25 -26.14 7.47
C ASN A 169 14.27 -26.06 6.29
N THR A 170 13.82 -24.86 5.96
CA THR A 170 12.83 -24.63 4.88
C THR A 170 13.44 -24.05 3.61
N ILE A 171 14.76 -23.91 3.55
CA ILE A 171 15.49 -23.43 2.37
C ILE A 171 15.92 -24.65 1.55
N ASP A 172 14.96 -25.36 1.00
CA ASP A 172 15.17 -26.54 0.14
C ASP A 172 15.56 -26.20 -1.31
N TRP A 173 15.42 -24.92 -1.67
CA TRP A 173 15.80 -24.40 -2.99
C TRP A 173 17.25 -23.93 -3.09
N LEU A 174 17.97 -23.82 -1.96
CA LEU A 174 19.38 -23.45 -1.94
C LEU A 174 20.25 -24.72 -2.10
N PRO A 175 21.19 -24.76 -3.05
CA PRO A 175 22.11 -25.89 -3.15
C PRO A 175 22.95 -26.02 -1.88
N ASP A 176 23.24 -27.24 -1.51
CA ASP A 176 24.12 -27.54 -0.35
C ASP A 176 25.45 -26.80 -0.47
N PRO A 177 25.99 -26.28 0.65
CA PRO A 177 27.31 -25.64 0.65
C PRO A 177 28.38 -26.63 0.19
N PRO A 178 29.38 -26.18 -0.58
CA PRO A 178 30.48 -27.06 -0.97
C PRO A 178 31.15 -27.62 0.29
N PRO A 179 31.62 -28.88 0.26
CA PRO A 179 32.29 -29.51 1.40
C PRO A 179 33.44 -28.63 1.89
N ALA A 180 33.54 -28.44 3.19
CA ALA A 180 34.62 -27.65 3.81
C ALA A 180 35.97 -28.19 3.32
N GLN A 181 36.75 -27.35 2.66
CA GLN A 181 38.11 -27.70 2.29
C GLN A 181 38.92 -27.81 3.60
N GLY A 182 39.28 -29.03 3.95
CA GLY A 182 40.07 -29.30 5.13
C GLY A 182 41.42 -28.57 5.08
N THR A 183 41.70 -27.79 6.10
CA THR A 183 42.99 -27.17 6.38
C THR A 183 43.93 -28.18 6.96
#